data_2347725c13d0503e5b61bbb726414e24
#
_entry.id   2347725c13d0503e5b61bbb726414e24
#
_cell.length_a   1.000
_cell.length_b   1.000
_cell.length_c   1.000
_cell.angle_alpha   90.00
_cell.angle_beta   90.00
_cell.angle_gamma   90.00
#
_symmetry.space_group_name_H-M   'P 1'
#
loop_
_entity.id
_entity.type
_entity.pdbx_description
1 polymer ?
#
loop_
_entity_poly.entity_id
_entity_poly.type
_entity_poly.pdbx_seq_one_letter_code
_entity_poly.pdbx_strand_id
1 'polypeptide(L)'
;MEKTTPIENIIEFGDNRATMKKWAEQGVKVQTCITSPPYYGLRDYGTAKWEGGNDPNCQHIKDESKTKKFGNEEFNKNAPSREQTKTPSYYYEHKCELCGATKEDGQLGMEKTPEEFIENMVDVFRHVKNILADDGTLWINIGDSYAGSNSVASNNGRAGFGNTREKVVNRTGDGIKPKDLIGIPWMLAFALRQDGWYLRQDIIWHKPNPIPESVKDRCTKSHEYIFLLSKQERYYFNYEAIKEPLADESRTNFQSGSGSFVVNEDHKDNDLSEKSKNVVYDSRNKRDVWSVNVRPYKGAHFATYPMELIEPCVLAGSKPGDIVLDPFMGSGTTAQVAKRHDRKYLGCELNPNYGSLQEERIKSENWGDPVNPEDPIFKFE
;
A
#
# COMPACT_ATOMS: atom_id res chain seq x y z
N MET A 1 15.00 39.16 1.77
CA MET A 1 14.77 37.71 1.51
C MET A 1 13.42 37.38 2.13
N GLU A 2 12.41 37.18 1.30
CA GLU A 2 11.12 36.70 1.79
C GLU A 2 11.35 35.34 2.43
N LYS A 3 10.90 35.16 3.67
CA LYS A 3 10.88 33.86 4.33
C LYS A 3 9.82 33.04 3.64
N THR A 4 10.22 32.19 2.70
CA THR A 4 9.30 31.18 2.15
C THR A 4 8.86 30.28 3.30
N THR A 5 7.56 30.20 3.52
CA THR A 5 6.97 29.27 4.51
C THR A 5 7.40 27.85 4.16
N PRO A 6 7.92 27.06 5.11
CA PRO A 6 8.32 25.70 4.82
C PRO A 6 7.12 24.87 4.34
N ILE A 7 7.36 24.06 3.32
CA ILE A 7 6.33 23.15 2.76
C ILE A 7 6.33 21.89 3.62
N GLU A 8 5.37 21.79 4.53
CA GLU A 8 5.24 20.69 5.48
C GLU A 8 3.80 20.58 5.99
N ASN A 9 3.40 19.38 6.41
CA ASN A 9 2.06 19.07 6.95
C ASN A 9 0.93 19.38 5.98
N ILE A 10 1.14 19.09 4.70
CA ILE A 10 0.15 19.27 3.63
C ILE A 10 -0.01 18.01 2.80
N ILE A 11 -1.21 17.87 2.23
CA ILE A 11 -1.53 16.87 1.22
C ILE A 11 -2.01 17.65 0.00
N GLU A 12 -1.29 17.54 -1.13
CA GLU A 12 -1.69 18.15 -2.39
C GLU A 12 -2.51 17.15 -3.23
N PHE A 13 -3.62 17.63 -3.79
CA PHE A 13 -4.49 16.83 -4.64
C PHE A 13 -4.11 16.96 -6.11
N GLY A 14 -3.96 15.82 -6.78
CA GLY A 14 -3.61 15.75 -8.21
C GLY A 14 -2.57 14.68 -8.50
N ASP A 15 -1.95 14.78 -9.68
CA ASP A 15 -0.87 13.86 -10.09
C ASP A 15 0.34 14.03 -9.18
N ASN A 16 0.78 12.92 -8.57
CA ASN A 16 1.88 12.91 -7.62
C ASN A 16 3.23 13.25 -8.27
N ARG A 17 3.44 12.92 -9.55
CA ARG A 17 4.68 13.23 -10.27
C ARG A 17 4.81 14.72 -10.50
N ALA A 18 3.71 15.37 -10.91
CA ALA A 18 3.68 16.82 -11.09
C ALA A 18 3.91 17.56 -9.76
N THR A 19 3.26 17.11 -8.69
CA THR A 19 3.42 17.66 -7.35
C THR A 19 4.84 17.51 -6.83
N MET A 20 5.42 16.32 -6.89
CA MET A 20 6.80 16.08 -6.43
C MET A 20 7.84 16.81 -7.27
N LYS A 21 7.62 16.98 -8.58
CA LYS A 21 8.47 17.81 -9.44
C LYS A 21 8.47 19.26 -8.96
N LYS A 22 7.30 19.85 -8.70
CA LYS A 22 7.15 21.20 -8.13
C LYS A 22 7.87 21.34 -6.80
N TRP A 23 7.75 20.35 -5.90
CA TRP A 23 8.47 20.34 -4.63
C TRP A 23 9.98 20.25 -4.79
N ALA A 24 10.47 19.47 -5.76
CA ALA A 24 11.90 19.40 -6.07
C ALA A 24 12.45 20.76 -6.55
N GLU A 25 11.73 21.48 -7.39
CA GLU A 25 12.06 22.83 -7.87
C GLU A 25 12.09 23.86 -6.73
N GLN A 26 11.30 23.64 -5.68
CA GLN A 26 11.25 24.45 -4.46
C GLN A 26 12.29 24.03 -3.40
N GLY A 27 13.12 23.02 -3.71
CA GLY A 27 14.18 22.55 -2.79
C GLY A 27 13.68 21.72 -1.62
N VAL A 28 12.47 21.20 -1.67
CA VAL A 28 11.92 20.32 -0.62
C VAL A 28 12.79 19.07 -0.47
N LYS A 29 13.05 18.68 0.78
CA LYS A 29 13.70 17.42 1.14
C LYS A 29 12.87 16.68 2.18
N VAL A 30 12.70 15.36 1.98
CA VAL A 30 12.01 14.45 2.88
C VAL A 30 12.98 13.38 3.37
N GLN A 31 12.86 12.96 4.62
CA GLN A 31 13.81 11.98 5.19
C GLN A 31 13.44 10.55 4.82
N THR A 32 12.15 10.24 4.76
CA THR A 32 11.69 8.90 4.41
C THR A 32 10.39 8.97 3.61
N CYS A 33 10.21 8.00 2.72
CA CYS A 33 8.96 7.77 2.02
C CYS A 33 8.38 6.45 2.48
N ILE A 34 7.11 6.45 2.92
CA ILE A 34 6.39 5.26 3.38
C ILE A 34 5.04 5.23 2.67
N THR A 35 4.79 4.20 1.89
CA THR A 35 3.62 4.21 1.00
C THR A 35 3.11 2.82 0.65
N SER A 36 1.84 2.77 0.26
CA SER A 36 1.23 1.62 -0.41
C SER A 36 0.61 2.11 -1.72
N PRO A 37 1.28 1.91 -2.86
CA PRO A 37 0.75 2.31 -4.15
C PRO A 37 -0.52 1.54 -4.51
N PRO A 38 -1.31 2.00 -5.48
CA PRO A 38 -2.40 1.21 -6.04
C PRO A 38 -1.90 -0.14 -6.53
N TYR A 39 -2.61 -1.23 -6.18
CA TYR A 39 -2.23 -2.57 -6.60
C TYR A 39 -2.70 -2.83 -8.01
N TYR A 40 -1.88 -3.49 -8.81
CA TYR A 40 -2.17 -3.81 -10.19
C TYR A 40 -3.49 -4.57 -10.36
N GLY A 41 -4.39 -4.00 -11.16
CA GLY A 41 -5.66 -4.58 -11.57
C GLY A 41 -6.64 -4.88 -10.43
N LEU A 42 -6.55 -4.26 -9.26
CA LEU A 42 -7.46 -4.54 -8.16
C LEU A 42 -8.63 -3.57 -8.06
N ARG A 43 -8.47 -2.28 -8.36
CA ARG A 43 -9.50 -1.28 -8.10
C ARG A 43 -9.48 -0.12 -9.08
N ASP A 44 -10.67 0.30 -9.51
CA ASP A 44 -10.93 1.62 -10.07
C ASP A 44 -11.38 2.53 -8.90
N TYR A 45 -10.66 3.62 -8.67
CA TYR A 45 -10.98 4.61 -7.63
C TYR A 45 -11.91 5.70 -8.14
N GLY A 46 -12.40 5.59 -9.39
CA GLY A 46 -13.34 6.53 -9.98
C GLY A 46 -12.75 7.93 -10.20
N THR A 47 -11.45 8.03 -10.43
CA THR A 47 -10.74 9.29 -10.62
C THR A 47 -10.71 9.77 -12.07
N ALA A 48 -11.17 8.93 -12.99
CA ALA A 48 -11.21 9.23 -14.40
C ALA A 48 -12.08 10.45 -14.71
N LYS A 49 -11.61 11.28 -15.64
CA LYS A 49 -12.35 12.45 -16.15
C LYS A 49 -12.72 12.21 -17.61
N TRP A 50 -13.84 12.79 -18.03
CA TRP A 50 -14.24 12.79 -19.40
C TRP A 50 -13.82 14.13 -20.03
N GLU A 51 -13.02 14.07 -21.09
CA GLU A 51 -12.53 15.25 -21.79
C GLU A 51 -13.04 15.32 -23.21
N GLY A 52 -13.32 16.55 -23.67
CA GLY A 52 -13.91 16.79 -24.98
C GLY A 52 -15.37 16.34 -25.06
N GLY A 53 -15.80 16.07 -26.28
CA GLY A 53 -17.19 15.72 -26.57
C GLY A 53 -18.05 16.92 -26.94
N ASN A 54 -19.23 16.64 -27.53
CA ASN A 54 -20.14 17.63 -28.06
C ASN A 54 -21.34 17.95 -27.14
N ASP A 55 -21.43 17.28 -25.98
CA ASP A 55 -22.49 17.49 -24.98
C ASP A 55 -21.87 17.55 -23.57
N PRO A 56 -21.80 18.75 -22.95
CA PRO A 56 -21.25 18.94 -21.63
C PRO A 56 -22.09 18.32 -20.48
N ASN A 57 -23.35 17.96 -20.77
CA ASN A 57 -24.27 17.36 -19.81
C ASN A 57 -24.35 15.82 -19.95
N CYS A 58 -23.58 15.24 -20.85
CA CYS A 58 -23.58 13.80 -21.07
C CYS A 58 -23.10 13.06 -19.84
N GLN A 59 -23.90 12.11 -19.36
CA GLN A 59 -23.55 11.28 -18.21
C GLN A 59 -22.62 10.10 -18.56
N HIS A 60 -22.28 9.92 -19.83
CA HIS A 60 -21.38 8.87 -20.36
C HIS A 60 -21.82 7.43 -20.02
N ILE A 61 -23.12 7.24 -19.82
CA ILE A 61 -23.72 5.95 -19.44
C ILE A 61 -24.19 5.22 -20.71
N LYS A 62 -23.85 3.95 -20.83
CA LYS A 62 -24.37 3.07 -21.89
C LYS A 62 -25.87 2.86 -21.70
N ASP A 63 -26.64 2.98 -22.78
CA ASP A 63 -28.08 2.75 -22.76
C ASP A 63 -28.40 1.30 -22.36
N GLU A 64 -29.08 1.16 -21.22
CA GLU A 64 -29.48 -0.16 -20.66
C GLU A 64 -30.51 -0.91 -21.51
N SER A 65 -31.18 -0.23 -22.46
CA SER A 65 -32.22 -0.82 -23.29
C SER A 65 -31.70 -1.91 -24.25
N LYS A 66 -30.38 -1.96 -24.47
CA LYS A 66 -29.73 -2.94 -25.38
C LYS A 66 -29.11 -4.15 -24.66
N THR A 67 -29.12 -4.20 -23.33
CA THR A 67 -28.69 -5.38 -22.61
C THR A 67 -29.83 -6.39 -22.59
N LYS A 68 -29.70 -7.46 -23.39
CA LYS A 68 -30.67 -8.57 -23.42
C LYS A 68 -30.95 -9.05 -22.00
N LYS A 69 -32.23 -9.04 -21.60
CA LYS A 69 -32.72 -9.70 -20.41
C LYS A 69 -32.42 -11.20 -20.52
N PHE A 70 -31.37 -11.67 -19.86
CA PHE A 70 -31.22 -13.06 -19.51
C PHE A 70 -31.80 -13.26 -18.11
N GLY A 71 -33.05 -13.61 -18.03
CA GLY A 71 -33.74 -13.98 -16.81
C GLY A 71 -34.90 -14.91 -17.15
N ASN A 72 -34.81 -16.18 -16.78
CA ASN A 72 -35.94 -17.10 -16.76
C ASN A 72 -36.93 -16.58 -15.72
N GLU A 73 -38.07 -16.07 -16.16
CA GLU A 73 -39.19 -15.59 -15.32
C GLU A 73 -39.96 -16.74 -14.60
N GLU A 74 -39.47 -17.96 -14.58
CA GLU A 74 -40.25 -19.12 -14.08
C GLU A 74 -39.83 -19.62 -12.66
N PHE A 75 -38.86 -19.04 -11.99
CA PHE A 75 -38.51 -19.51 -10.63
C PHE A 75 -38.68 -18.40 -9.58
N ASN A 76 -39.78 -18.47 -8.86
CA ASN A 76 -40.09 -17.95 -7.53
C ASN A 76 -41.28 -16.97 -7.44
N LYS A 77 -42.48 -17.51 -7.45
CA LYS A 77 -43.73 -16.75 -7.17
C LYS A 77 -43.93 -16.44 -5.67
N ASN A 78 -43.01 -16.82 -4.76
CA ASN A 78 -43.20 -16.70 -3.31
C ASN A 78 -42.07 -15.93 -2.57
N ALA A 79 -41.27 -15.14 -3.25
CA ALA A 79 -40.31 -14.27 -2.57
C ALA A 79 -40.95 -12.90 -2.27
N PRO A 80 -40.82 -12.34 -1.04
CA PRO A 80 -41.29 -11.00 -0.76
C PRO A 80 -40.60 -10.01 -1.67
N SER A 81 -41.39 -9.02 -2.16
CA SER A 81 -40.96 -7.96 -3.05
C SER A 81 -39.73 -7.22 -2.47
N ARG A 82 -38.52 -7.60 -2.88
CA ARG A 82 -37.36 -6.77 -2.68
C ARG A 82 -37.51 -5.50 -3.50
N GLU A 83 -37.38 -4.35 -2.85
CA GLU A 83 -37.21 -3.06 -3.52
C GLU A 83 -36.22 -3.26 -4.69
N GLN A 84 -36.63 -2.79 -5.86
CA GLN A 84 -35.82 -2.85 -7.07
C GLN A 84 -34.53 -2.08 -6.80
N THR A 85 -33.46 -2.78 -6.45
CA THR A 85 -32.12 -2.21 -6.43
C THR A 85 -31.81 -1.77 -7.86
N LYS A 86 -31.59 -0.47 -8.03
CA LYS A 86 -31.22 0.13 -9.32
C LYS A 86 -30.10 -0.69 -9.96
N THR A 87 -30.32 -1.08 -11.20
CA THR A 87 -29.33 -1.79 -12.03
C THR A 87 -28.07 -0.92 -12.12
N PRO A 88 -26.85 -1.47 -11.94
CA PRO A 88 -25.65 -0.66 -12.03
C PRO A 88 -25.53 -0.04 -13.41
N SER A 89 -25.29 1.27 -13.45
CA SER A 89 -25.03 2.00 -14.70
C SER A 89 -23.70 1.53 -15.28
N TYR A 90 -23.66 1.15 -16.55
CA TYR A 90 -22.42 0.83 -17.26
C TYR A 90 -21.89 2.08 -17.94
N TYR A 91 -20.65 2.45 -17.63
CA TYR A 91 -19.96 3.56 -18.32
C TYR A 91 -19.21 3.04 -19.56
N TYR A 92 -18.94 3.95 -20.49
CA TYR A 92 -18.04 3.67 -21.61
C TYR A 92 -16.58 3.51 -21.09
N GLU A 93 -15.80 2.61 -21.70
CA GLU A 93 -14.45 2.31 -21.21
C GLU A 93 -13.44 3.41 -21.56
N HIS A 94 -13.42 3.86 -22.81
CA HIS A 94 -12.42 4.82 -23.29
C HIS A 94 -13.02 6.01 -24.00
N LYS A 95 -14.12 5.82 -24.75
CA LYS A 95 -14.77 6.87 -25.52
C LYS A 95 -16.26 6.74 -25.38
N CYS A 96 -16.92 7.84 -25.07
CA CYS A 96 -18.37 7.92 -25.03
C CYS A 96 -18.94 7.90 -26.44
N GLU A 97 -19.75 6.91 -26.78
CA GLU A 97 -20.41 6.81 -28.10
C GLU A 97 -21.52 7.85 -28.26
N LEU A 98 -22.03 8.44 -27.17
CA LEU A 98 -23.10 9.43 -27.19
C LEU A 98 -22.57 10.82 -27.53
N CYS A 99 -21.51 11.28 -26.87
CA CYS A 99 -21.00 12.64 -27.03
C CYS A 99 -19.58 12.71 -27.62
N GLY A 100 -18.90 11.58 -27.79
CA GLY A 100 -17.56 11.53 -28.33
C GLY A 100 -16.43 11.86 -27.34
N ALA A 101 -16.75 12.18 -26.07
CA ALA A 101 -15.75 12.44 -25.05
C ALA A 101 -14.83 11.24 -24.82
N THR A 102 -13.56 11.50 -24.53
CA THR A 102 -12.56 10.49 -24.19
C THR A 102 -12.38 10.42 -22.67
N LYS A 103 -12.34 9.22 -22.11
CA LYS A 103 -12.07 8.98 -20.69
C LYS A 103 -10.57 9.05 -20.46
N GLU A 104 -10.13 10.05 -19.72
CA GLU A 104 -8.74 10.17 -19.26
C GLU A 104 -8.67 9.77 -17.80
N ASP A 105 -7.84 8.75 -17.53
CA ASP A 105 -7.64 8.22 -16.21
C ASP A 105 -6.16 8.31 -15.84
N GLY A 106 -5.84 9.22 -14.91
CA GLY A 106 -4.51 9.34 -14.34
C GLY A 106 -4.21 8.31 -13.25
N GLN A 107 -5.14 7.40 -12.97
CA GLN A 107 -5.01 6.38 -11.96
C GLN A 107 -4.00 5.32 -12.38
N LEU A 108 -3.07 5.01 -11.47
CA LEU A 108 -2.17 3.86 -11.59
C LEU A 108 -2.84 2.59 -11.09
N GLY A 109 -2.38 1.43 -11.57
CA GLY A 109 -2.92 0.12 -11.23
C GLY A 109 -3.97 -0.41 -12.22
N MET A 110 -4.29 0.36 -13.28
CA MET A 110 -5.25 -0.02 -14.32
C MET A 110 -4.58 -0.20 -15.69
N GLU A 111 -3.27 -0.26 -15.72
CA GLU A 111 -2.47 -0.48 -16.91
C GLU A 111 -2.82 -1.82 -17.59
N LYS A 112 -2.58 -1.89 -18.90
CA LYS A 112 -2.92 -3.08 -19.70
C LYS A 112 -2.02 -4.27 -19.38
N THR A 113 -0.77 -4.01 -19.04
CA THR A 113 0.24 -5.03 -18.75
C THR A 113 0.93 -4.77 -17.40
N PRO A 114 1.42 -5.82 -16.73
CA PRO A 114 2.25 -5.66 -15.53
C PRO A 114 3.50 -4.83 -15.77
N GLU A 115 4.11 -4.97 -16.94
CA GLU A 115 5.32 -4.24 -17.34
C GLU A 115 5.06 -2.74 -17.40
N GLU A 116 3.97 -2.31 -18.04
CA GLU A 116 3.54 -0.91 -18.11
C GLU A 116 3.30 -0.34 -16.70
N PHE A 117 2.65 -1.12 -15.82
CA PHE A 117 2.46 -0.74 -14.41
C PHE A 117 3.81 -0.54 -13.70
N ILE A 118 4.76 -1.46 -13.87
CA ILE A 118 6.09 -1.38 -13.26
C ILE A 118 6.85 -0.16 -13.75
N GLU A 119 6.81 0.14 -15.05
CA GLU A 119 7.44 1.32 -15.65
C GLU A 119 6.87 2.61 -15.04
N ASN A 120 5.55 2.71 -14.94
CA ASN A 120 4.89 3.85 -14.31
C ASN A 120 5.26 4.00 -12.82
N MET A 121 5.34 2.89 -12.08
CA MET A 121 5.78 2.91 -10.69
C MET A 121 7.23 3.36 -10.53
N VAL A 122 8.13 2.88 -11.39
CA VAL A 122 9.54 3.33 -11.38
C VAL A 122 9.62 4.83 -11.64
N ASP A 123 8.81 5.36 -12.56
CA ASP A 123 8.75 6.80 -12.83
C ASP A 123 8.31 7.60 -11.59
N VAL A 124 7.26 7.17 -10.90
CA VAL A 124 6.85 7.80 -9.63
C VAL A 124 7.99 7.80 -8.62
N PHE A 125 8.67 6.67 -8.43
CA PHE A 125 9.73 6.56 -7.44
C PHE A 125 11.02 7.30 -7.83
N ARG A 126 11.25 7.62 -9.11
CA ARG A 126 12.28 8.59 -9.52
C ARG A 126 11.98 10.00 -8.99
N HIS A 127 10.72 10.43 -9.04
CA HIS A 127 10.30 11.70 -8.44
C HIS A 127 10.48 11.70 -6.91
N VAL A 128 10.15 10.60 -6.24
CA VAL A 128 10.47 10.43 -4.81
C VAL A 128 11.97 10.58 -4.56
N LYS A 129 12.82 9.90 -5.35
CA LYS A 129 14.29 9.93 -5.22
C LYS A 129 14.86 11.35 -5.31
N ASN A 130 14.26 12.22 -6.14
CA ASN A 130 14.70 13.60 -6.33
C ASN A 130 14.50 14.46 -5.07
N ILE A 131 13.44 14.24 -4.31
CA ILE A 131 13.15 14.99 -3.08
C ILE A 131 13.57 14.25 -1.81
N LEU A 132 13.98 12.99 -1.90
CA LEU A 132 14.48 12.21 -0.77
C LEU A 132 15.86 12.76 -0.34
N ALA A 133 16.11 12.83 0.96
CA ALA A 133 17.43 13.11 1.52
C ALA A 133 18.45 12.06 1.03
N ASP A 134 19.75 12.40 1.07
CA ASP A 134 20.77 11.50 0.53
C ASP A 134 20.90 10.22 1.35
N ASP A 135 20.67 10.29 2.65
CA ASP A 135 20.60 9.16 3.57
C ASP A 135 19.17 8.65 3.80
N GLY A 136 18.24 9.06 2.95
CA GLY A 136 16.82 8.75 3.07
C GLY A 136 16.47 7.31 2.67
N THR A 137 15.30 6.86 3.14
CA THR A 137 14.77 5.52 2.92
C THR A 137 13.40 5.55 2.22
N LEU A 138 13.10 4.48 1.50
CA LEU A 138 11.81 4.24 0.85
C LEU A 138 11.26 2.90 1.33
N TRP A 139 10.02 2.91 1.83
CA TRP A 139 9.30 1.74 2.30
C TRP A 139 8.04 1.55 1.48
N ILE A 140 7.93 0.43 0.76
CA ILE A 140 6.81 0.16 -0.13
C ILE A 140 6.05 -1.06 0.36
N ASN A 141 4.82 -0.86 0.85
CA ASN A 141 3.90 -1.98 1.06
C ASN A 141 3.18 -2.30 -0.24
N ILE A 142 3.29 -3.54 -0.70
CA ILE A 142 2.66 -3.99 -1.94
C ILE A 142 2.27 -5.46 -1.87
N GLY A 143 1.05 -5.75 -2.32
CA GLY A 143 0.54 -7.09 -2.46
C GLY A 143 0.60 -7.58 -3.90
N ASP A 144 0.58 -8.90 -4.07
CA ASP A 144 0.55 -9.56 -5.36
C ASP A 144 -0.87 -10.00 -5.73
N SER A 145 -1.11 -10.21 -7.00
CA SER A 145 -2.38 -10.67 -7.53
C SER A 145 -2.20 -11.83 -8.50
N TYR A 146 -3.31 -12.52 -8.80
CA TYR A 146 -3.33 -13.64 -9.73
C TYR A 146 -3.91 -13.22 -11.07
N ALA A 147 -3.38 -13.75 -12.16
CA ALA A 147 -3.96 -13.59 -13.47
C ALA A 147 -5.38 -14.19 -13.49
N GLY A 148 -6.34 -13.40 -13.96
CA GLY A 148 -7.74 -13.83 -14.06
C GLY A 148 -7.90 -14.98 -15.06
N SER A 149 -8.80 -15.92 -14.79
CA SER A 149 -9.30 -16.81 -15.83
C SER A 149 -10.33 -16.03 -16.66
N ASN A 150 -10.38 -16.28 -17.98
CA ASN A 150 -11.42 -15.78 -18.88
C ASN A 150 -12.83 -16.31 -18.57
N SER A 151 -13.02 -16.99 -17.45
CA SER A 151 -14.34 -17.43 -17.03
C SER A 151 -15.16 -16.22 -16.61
N VAL A 152 -16.11 -15.86 -17.47
CA VAL A 152 -17.28 -15.06 -17.10
C VAL A 152 -17.72 -15.54 -15.71
N ALA A 153 -17.68 -14.64 -14.73
CA ALA A 153 -18.05 -14.97 -13.36
C ALA A 153 -19.38 -15.73 -13.38
N SER A 154 -19.31 -16.99 -13.00
CA SER A 154 -20.48 -17.84 -12.81
C SER A 154 -21.43 -17.10 -11.86
N ASN A 155 -22.65 -16.89 -12.32
CA ASN A 155 -23.77 -16.24 -11.65
C ASN A 155 -24.25 -17.02 -10.40
N ASN A 156 -23.41 -17.22 -9.40
CA ASN A 156 -23.86 -17.64 -8.07
C ASN A 156 -23.77 -16.47 -7.12
N GLY A 157 -24.88 -15.72 -7.06
CA GLY A 157 -25.12 -14.51 -6.30
C GLY A 157 -24.84 -14.60 -4.81
N ARG A 158 -23.57 -14.51 -4.44
CA ARG A 158 -23.16 -14.07 -3.12
C ARG A 158 -22.21 -12.89 -3.34
N ALA A 159 -22.80 -11.71 -3.27
CA ALA A 159 -22.10 -10.45 -3.29
C ALA A 159 -21.26 -10.31 -2.01
N GLY A 160 -19.95 -10.50 -2.15
CA GLY A 160 -19.01 -9.82 -1.25
C GLY A 160 -19.04 -8.33 -1.57
N PHE A 161 -19.21 -7.52 -0.56
CA PHE A 161 -19.21 -6.07 -0.49
C PHE A 161 -18.63 -5.32 -1.70
N GLY A 162 -19.51 -4.62 -2.43
CA GLY A 162 -19.14 -3.77 -3.56
C GLY A 162 -19.75 -4.24 -4.88
N ASN A 163 -20.94 -3.76 -5.18
CA ASN A 163 -21.70 -4.05 -6.41
C ASN A 163 -21.19 -3.22 -7.60
N THR A 164 -19.91 -3.34 -7.93
CA THR A 164 -19.40 -2.93 -9.23
C THR A 164 -18.93 -4.18 -9.94
N ARG A 165 -19.71 -4.63 -10.92
CA ARG A 165 -19.26 -5.60 -11.92
C ARG A 165 -18.30 -4.89 -12.88
N GLU A 166 -17.19 -4.45 -12.37
CA GLU A 166 -16.10 -4.02 -13.21
C GLU A 166 -15.49 -5.25 -13.86
N LYS A 167 -15.33 -5.17 -15.17
CA LYS A 167 -14.55 -6.16 -15.90
C LYS A 167 -13.19 -6.23 -15.23
N VAL A 168 -12.91 -7.37 -14.60
CA VAL A 168 -11.54 -7.71 -14.24
C VAL A 168 -10.72 -7.53 -15.51
N VAL A 169 -9.82 -6.57 -15.51
CA VAL A 169 -8.86 -6.37 -16.59
C VAL A 169 -8.27 -7.74 -16.89
N ASN A 170 -8.33 -8.17 -18.15
CA ASN A 170 -7.83 -9.48 -18.55
C ASN A 170 -6.31 -9.45 -18.38
N ARG A 171 -5.81 -9.88 -17.21
CA ARG A 171 -4.43 -9.78 -16.76
C ARG A 171 -3.53 -10.85 -17.38
N THR A 172 -3.90 -11.33 -18.53
CA THR A 172 -3.06 -12.22 -19.33
C THR A 172 -2.25 -11.37 -20.28
N GLY A 173 -1.06 -10.96 -19.82
CA GLY A 173 -0.03 -10.37 -20.68
C GLY A 173 0.77 -11.46 -21.39
N ASP A 174 1.74 -11.06 -22.21
CA ASP A 174 2.62 -12.00 -22.91
C ASP A 174 3.33 -12.92 -21.90
N GLY A 175 3.05 -14.22 -21.99
CA GLY A 175 3.63 -15.25 -21.12
C GLY A 175 2.91 -15.52 -19.80
N ILE A 176 1.93 -14.71 -19.38
CA ILE A 176 1.16 -14.93 -18.15
C ILE A 176 -0.09 -15.75 -18.46
N LYS A 177 -0.22 -16.90 -17.83
CA LYS A 177 -1.34 -17.81 -18.00
C LYS A 177 -2.43 -17.56 -16.94
N PRO A 178 -3.70 -17.87 -17.21
CA PRO A 178 -4.75 -17.86 -16.20
C PRO A 178 -4.32 -18.62 -14.93
N LYS A 179 -4.55 -18.02 -13.76
CA LYS A 179 -4.15 -18.48 -12.43
C LYS A 179 -2.68 -18.33 -12.06
N ASP A 180 -1.82 -17.86 -12.95
CA ASP A 180 -0.43 -17.54 -12.56
C ASP A 180 -0.45 -16.43 -11.47
N LEU A 181 0.43 -16.57 -10.49
CA LEU A 181 0.80 -15.45 -9.62
C LEU A 181 1.63 -14.48 -10.45
N ILE A 182 1.24 -13.21 -10.52
CA ILE A 182 1.85 -12.25 -11.45
C ILE A 182 3.27 -11.88 -11.03
N GLY A 183 3.51 -11.76 -9.71
CA GLY A 183 4.86 -11.44 -9.20
C GLY A 183 5.14 -9.94 -9.08
N ILE A 184 4.11 -9.09 -9.10
CA ILE A 184 4.22 -7.62 -9.05
C ILE A 184 5.18 -7.11 -7.98
N PRO A 185 5.15 -7.58 -6.71
CA PRO A 185 6.04 -7.06 -5.67
C PRO A 185 7.52 -7.20 -6.04
N TRP A 186 7.91 -8.37 -6.50
CA TRP A 186 9.30 -8.64 -6.85
C TRP A 186 9.72 -8.02 -8.18
N MET A 187 8.80 -7.93 -9.16
CA MET A 187 9.05 -7.17 -10.40
C MET A 187 9.37 -5.72 -10.07
N LEU A 188 8.59 -5.07 -9.21
CA LEU A 188 8.84 -3.69 -8.78
C LEU A 188 10.15 -3.55 -8.02
N ALA A 189 10.42 -4.42 -7.04
CA ALA A 189 11.64 -4.38 -6.25
C ALA A 189 12.89 -4.50 -7.13
N PHE A 190 12.90 -5.40 -8.12
CA PHE A 190 14.02 -5.58 -9.04
C PHE A 190 14.14 -4.42 -10.04
N ALA A 191 13.03 -3.89 -10.53
CA ALA A 191 13.05 -2.73 -11.43
C ALA A 191 13.61 -1.48 -10.72
N LEU A 192 13.20 -1.22 -9.49
CA LEU A 192 13.75 -0.13 -8.68
C LEU A 192 15.24 -0.33 -8.38
N ARG A 193 15.67 -1.55 -8.06
CA ARG A 193 17.10 -1.86 -7.89
C ARG A 193 17.87 -1.59 -9.19
N GLN A 194 17.32 -1.95 -10.33
CA GLN A 194 17.93 -1.67 -11.65
C GLN A 194 17.97 -0.16 -11.96
N ASP A 195 16.96 0.59 -11.46
CA ASP A 195 16.90 2.06 -11.56
C ASP A 195 17.84 2.79 -10.55
N GLY A 196 18.70 2.03 -9.86
CA GLY A 196 19.76 2.57 -9.00
C GLY A 196 19.34 2.81 -7.55
N TRP A 197 18.26 2.19 -7.08
CA TRP A 197 17.97 2.07 -5.65
C TRP A 197 18.75 0.91 -5.03
N TYR A 198 19.10 1.03 -3.75
CA TYR A 198 19.61 -0.10 -2.98
C TYR A 198 18.42 -0.85 -2.38
N LEU A 199 18.13 -2.05 -2.87
CA LEU A 199 17.14 -2.95 -2.26
C LEU A 199 17.78 -3.56 -1.01
N ARG A 200 17.33 -3.17 0.18
CA ARG A 200 17.96 -3.50 1.45
C ARG A 200 17.35 -4.72 2.12
N GLN A 201 16.02 -4.80 2.10
CA GLN A 201 15.29 -5.87 2.78
C GLN A 201 13.90 -6.05 2.19
N ASP A 202 13.42 -7.28 2.20
CA ASP A 202 12.02 -7.65 2.11
C ASP A 202 11.51 -7.95 3.52
N ILE A 203 10.36 -7.41 3.86
CA ILE A 203 9.69 -7.61 5.13
C ILE A 203 8.33 -8.22 4.82
N ILE A 204 7.98 -9.28 5.53
CA ILE A 204 6.69 -9.95 5.38
C ILE A 204 5.68 -9.36 6.35
N TRP A 205 4.66 -8.71 5.84
CA TRP A 205 3.47 -8.43 6.63
C TRP A 205 2.60 -9.69 6.67
N HIS A 206 2.72 -10.46 7.74
CA HIS A 206 1.83 -11.57 8.03
C HIS A 206 0.50 -11.04 8.59
N LYS A 207 -0.61 -11.47 7.98
CA LYS A 207 -1.98 -11.13 8.36
C LYS A 207 -2.61 -12.30 9.12
N PRO A 208 -2.68 -12.28 10.46
CA PRO A 208 -3.29 -13.37 11.22
C PRO A 208 -4.78 -13.59 10.91
N ASN A 209 -5.46 -12.53 10.45
CA ASN A 209 -6.87 -12.53 10.07
C ASN A 209 -7.06 -12.17 8.58
N PRO A 210 -6.53 -12.97 7.63
CA PRO A 210 -6.68 -12.69 6.22
C PRO A 210 -8.15 -12.83 5.80
N ILE A 211 -8.53 -12.16 4.70
CA ILE A 211 -9.85 -12.35 4.10
C ILE A 211 -9.94 -13.80 3.61
N PRO A 212 -11.00 -14.55 3.99
CA PRO A 212 -11.17 -15.93 3.55
C PRO A 212 -11.27 -16.02 2.03
N GLU A 213 -10.58 -16.99 1.45
CA GLU A 213 -10.64 -17.30 0.02
C GLU A 213 -11.31 -18.65 -0.21
N SER A 214 -12.22 -18.72 -1.21
CA SER A 214 -12.91 -19.96 -1.56
C SER A 214 -12.12 -20.89 -2.50
N VAL A 215 -10.88 -20.54 -2.83
CA VAL A 215 -10.01 -21.33 -3.70
C VAL A 215 -9.58 -22.64 -3.04
N LYS A 216 -9.45 -23.71 -3.84
CA LYS A 216 -9.15 -25.07 -3.35
C LYS A 216 -7.85 -25.64 -3.91
N ASP A 217 -7.21 -24.94 -4.83
CA ASP A 217 -6.02 -25.37 -5.56
C ASP A 217 -4.73 -24.64 -5.13
N ARG A 218 -4.80 -23.83 -4.08
CA ARG A 218 -3.67 -23.17 -3.42
C ARG A 218 -4.03 -22.76 -2.00
N CYS A 219 -3.02 -22.41 -1.22
CA CYS A 219 -3.22 -21.86 0.11
C CYS A 219 -3.87 -20.45 0.07
N THR A 220 -4.62 -20.12 1.12
CA THR A 220 -5.11 -18.75 1.34
C THR A 220 -3.94 -17.80 1.50
N LYS A 221 -3.96 -16.69 0.77
CA LYS A 221 -2.92 -15.67 0.86
C LYS A 221 -3.06 -14.89 2.16
N SER A 222 -2.05 -14.99 3.02
CA SER A 222 -2.05 -14.37 4.36
C SER A 222 -0.90 -13.39 4.56
N HIS A 223 -0.24 -12.93 3.50
CA HIS A 223 0.85 -11.97 3.62
C HIS A 223 0.91 -11.00 2.44
N GLU A 224 1.57 -9.88 2.70
CA GLU A 224 2.05 -8.90 1.72
C GLU A 224 3.52 -8.58 2.02
N TYR A 225 4.15 -7.81 1.13
CA TYR A 225 5.54 -7.40 1.27
C TYR A 225 5.64 -5.94 1.67
N ILE A 226 6.66 -5.62 2.47
CA ILE A 226 7.18 -4.27 2.62
C ILE A 226 8.64 -4.32 2.17
N PHE A 227 8.97 -3.60 1.10
CA PHE A 227 10.36 -3.47 0.67
C PHE A 227 10.99 -2.24 1.28
N LEU A 228 12.15 -2.43 1.92
CA LEU A 228 13.02 -1.34 2.34
C LEU A 228 14.05 -1.10 1.23
N LEU A 229 14.03 0.12 0.71
CA LEU A 229 15.04 0.60 -0.23
C LEU A 229 15.71 1.86 0.31
N SER A 230 16.92 2.13 -0.13
CA SER A 230 17.64 3.36 0.20
C SER A 230 18.20 4.02 -1.05
N LYS A 231 18.42 5.34 -0.94
CA LYS A 231 18.99 6.14 -2.03
C LYS A 231 20.47 5.84 -2.23
N GLN A 232 21.18 5.56 -1.12
CA GLN A 232 22.62 5.29 -1.09
C GLN A 232 22.92 4.05 -0.23
N GLU A 233 24.14 3.56 -0.31
CA GLU A 233 24.64 2.44 0.50
C GLU A 233 24.53 2.74 2.00
N ARG A 234 24.90 3.96 2.39
CA ARG A 234 24.79 4.45 3.78
C ARG A 234 23.55 5.30 3.90
N TYR A 235 22.68 4.93 4.84
CA TYR A 235 21.41 5.58 5.05
C TYR A 235 21.06 5.64 6.54
N TYR A 236 20.14 6.53 6.89
CA TYR A 236 19.64 6.62 8.25
C TYR A 236 18.73 5.45 8.58
N PHE A 237 19.02 4.75 9.67
CA PHE A 237 18.18 3.66 10.19
C PHE A 237 18.32 3.58 11.70
N ASN A 238 17.26 3.92 12.44
CA ASN A 238 17.22 3.86 13.89
C ASN A 238 16.71 2.49 14.34
N TYR A 239 17.60 1.50 14.41
CA TYR A 239 17.25 0.15 14.83
C TYR A 239 16.86 0.07 16.31
N GLU A 240 17.38 0.96 17.18
CA GLU A 240 17.04 0.99 18.60
C GLU A 240 15.56 1.32 18.85
N ALA A 241 14.99 2.21 18.03
CA ALA A 241 13.60 2.64 18.19
C ALA A 241 12.56 1.54 17.86
N ILE A 242 13.00 0.47 17.20
CA ILE A 242 12.10 -0.61 16.75
C ILE A 242 12.48 -2.00 17.33
N LYS A 243 13.35 -2.04 18.34
CA LYS A 243 13.71 -3.31 19.00
C LYS A 243 12.48 -4.04 19.55
N GLU A 244 12.53 -5.34 19.52
CA GLU A 244 11.53 -6.23 20.10
C GLU A 244 11.97 -6.74 21.47
N PRO A 245 11.04 -6.95 22.43
CA PRO A 245 11.37 -7.65 23.66
C PRO A 245 11.79 -9.08 23.37
N LEU A 246 12.61 -9.66 24.22
CA LEU A 246 12.94 -11.09 24.15
C LEU A 246 11.70 -11.92 24.54
N ALA A 247 11.42 -12.96 23.76
CA ALA A 247 10.25 -13.82 23.99
C ALA A 247 10.43 -14.77 25.19
N ASP A 248 11.65 -14.91 25.72
CA ASP A 248 11.99 -15.84 26.79
C ASP A 248 13.12 -15.26 27.64
N GLU A 249 12.88 -15.04 28.91
CA GLU A 249 13.86 -14.58 29.89
C GLU A 249 15.05 -15.54 30.05
N SER A 250 14.85 -16.81 29.70
CA SER A 250 15.94 -17.83 29.77
C SER A 250 17.05 -17.60 28.75
N ARG A 251 16.83 -16.74 27.72
CA ARG A 251 17.82 -16.39 26.69
C ARG A 251 18.57 -15.09 26.96
N THR A 252 18.42 -14.52 28.14
CA THR A 252 19.14 -13.29 28.52
C THR A 252 20.67 -13.52 28.67
N ASN A 253 21.10 -14.77 28.80
CA ASN A 253 22.52 -15.14 28.89
C ASN A 253 22.99 -15.75 27.57
N PHE A 254 23.27 -14.93 26.56
CA PHE A 254 24.01 -15.39 25.40
C PHE A 254 25.49 -15.51 25.82
N GLN A 255 25.92 -16.71 26.21
CA GLN A 255 27.33 -17.02 26.18
C GLN A 255 27.76 -16.95 24.71
N SER A 256 28.54 -15.94 24.36
CA SER A 256 29.26 -15.92 23.10
C SER A 256 30.02 -17.26 23.00
N GLY A 257 29.48 -18.18 22.19
CA GLY A 257 30.14 -19.45 21.94
C GLY A 257 31.51 -19.15 21.39
N SER A 258 32.49 -19.61 22.10
CA SER A 258 33.88 -19.64 21.70
C SER A 258 33.98 -20.34 20.33
N GLY A 259 33.87 -19.59 19.25
CA GLY A 259 34.38 -20.00 17.96
C GLY A 259 35.90 -20.03 18.12
N SER A 260 36.49 -21.22 18.11
CA SER A 260 37.93 -21.38 18.03
C SER A 260 38.45 -20.68 16.78
N PHE A 261 38.82 -19.43 16.91
CA PHE A 261 39.81 -18.85 16.03
C PHE A 261 41.16 -19.42 16.44
N VAL A 262 41.79 -20.19 15.56
CA VAL A 262 43.20 -20.57 15.69
C VAL A 262 43.96 -19.23 15.58
N VAL A 263 44.33 -18.69 16.74
CA VAL A 263 45.23 -17.54 16.80
C VAL A 263 46.63 -18.07 16.75
N ASN A 264 47.39 -17.69 15.73
CA ASN A 264 48.83 -17.92 15.66
C ASN A 264 49.50 -17.31 16.90
N GLU A 265 50.47 -18.05 17.47
CA GLU A 265 51.07 -17.86 18.80
C GLU A 265 51.90 -16.59 19.04
N ASP A 266 51.78 -15.51 18.26
CA ASP A 266 52.71 -14.38 18.35
C ASP A 266 52.13 -13.06 18.88
N HIS A 267 50.91 -13.00 19.42
CA HIS A 267 50.43 -11.81 20.13
C HIS A 267 49.89 -12.14 21.53
N LYS A 268 50.76 -11.95 22.49
CA LYS A 268 50.43 -11.84 23.91
C LYS A 268 49.87 -10.43 24.18
N ASP A 269 48.53 -10.26 24.12
CA ASP A 269 47.85 -9.20 24.82
C ASP A 269 46.70 -9.79 25.64
N ASN A 270 47.03 -9.92 26.93
CA ASN A 270 46.20 -10.47 28.00
C ASN A 270 45.16 -9.42 28.48
N ASP A 271 44.19 -8.96 27.70
CA ASP A 271 43.12 -8.10 28.28
C ASP A 271 41.74 -8.23 27.66
N LEU A 272 41.46 -9.30 26.91
CA LEU A 272 40.16 -9.53 26.32
C LEU A 272 39.27 -10.53 27.07
N SER A 273 39.76 -11.17 28.14
CA SER A 273 39.05 -12.27 28.82
C SER A 273 38.05 -11.82 29.91
N GLU A 274 38.09 -10.56 30.36
CA GLU A 274 37.18 -10.09 31.44
C GLU A 274 35.98 -9.29 30.97
N LYS A 275 35.93 -8.82 29.73
CA LYS A 275 34.82 -7.99 29.22
C LYS A 275 33.66 -8.76 28.58
N SER A 276 33.70 -10.08 28.47
CA SER A 276 32.63 -10.85 27.84
C SER A 276 31.67 -11.51 28.84
N LYS A 277 31.77 -11.22 30.11
CA LYS A 277 30.93 -11.83 31.15
C LYS A 277 29.69 -10.93 31.43
N ASN A 278 28.54 -11.44 31.05
CA ASN A 278 27.21 -11.01 31.49
C ASN A 278 26.67 -9.71 30.88
N VAL A 279 26.63 -9.59 29.54
CA VAL A 279 25.70 -8.62 28.92
C VAL A 279 24.31 -9.24 28.94
N VAL A 280 23.44 -8.75 29.81
CA VAL A 280 22.03 -9.11 29.82
C VAL A 280 21.35 -8.27 28.72
N TYR A 281 20.83 -8.92 27.71
CA TYR A 281 20.01 -8.26 26.67
C TYR A 281 18.55 -8.36 27.11
N ASP A 282 17.85 -7.24 27.16
CA ASP A 282 16.40 -7.14 27.42
C ASP A 282 15.60 -7.09 26.13
N SER A 283 16.26 -6.83 25.01
CA SER A 283 15.67 -6.62 23.71
C SER A 283 16.54 -7.17 22.58
N ARG A 284 15.97 -7.35 21.42
CA ARG A 284 16.63 -7.80 20.19
C ARG A 284 16.23 -6.93 19.00
N ASN A 285 17.02 -6.96 17.94
CA ASN A 285 16.67 -6.32 16.69
C ASN A 285 15.34 -6.88 16.15
N LYS A 286 14.51 -5.98 15.61
CA LYS A 286 13.24 -6.36 14.99
C LYS A 286 13.47 -7.32 13.85
N ARG A 287 12.69 -8.42 13.84
CA ARG A 287 12.72 -9.41 12.76
C ARG A 287 11.90 -8.93 11.57
N ASP A 288 12.07 -9.59 10.44
CA ASP A 288 11.49 -9.23 9.13
C ASP A 288 10.13 -9.88 8.84
N VAL A 289 9.54 -10.60 9.79
CA VAL A 289 8.15 -11.09 9.70
C VAL A 289 7.31 -10.40 10.77
N TRP A 290 6.41 -9.51 10.31
CA TRP A 290 5.58 -8.68 11.17
C TRP A 290 4.14 -9.20 11.17
N SER A 291 3.66 -9.68 12.30
CA SER A 291 2.28 -10.14 12.48
C SER A 291 1.40 -8.98 12.91
N VAL A 292 0.64 -8.42 11.96
CA VAL A 292 -0.25 -7.28 12.19
C VAL A 292 -1.63 -7.59 11.60
N ASN A 293 -2.67 -7.45 12.42
CA ASN A 293 -4.04 -7.69 11.99
C ASN A 293 -4.51 -6.65 10.96
N VAL A 294 -5.24 -7.10 9.96
CA VAL A 294 -6.00 -6.20 9.09
C VAL A 294 -7.12 -5.59 9.92
N ARG A 295 -7.23 -4.27 9.91
CA ARG A 295 -8.31 -3.54 10.58
C ARG A 295 -9.25 -2.93 9.55
N PRO A 296 -10.57 -3.16 9.66
CA PRO A 296 -11.54 -2.46 8.84
C PRO A 296 -11.54 -0.97 9.23
N TYR A 297 -11.53 -0.10 8.24
CA TYR A 297 -11.69 1.34 8.47
C TYR A 297 -13.13 1.75 8.17
N LYS A 298 -13.82 2.32 9.18
CA LYS A 298 -15.27 2.65 9.10
C LYS A 298 -15.63 3.74 8.08
N GLY A 299 -14.68 4.57 7.70
CA GLY A 299 -14.91 5.75 6.84
C GLY A 299 -14.63 5.53 5.35
N ALA A 300 -13.97 4.45 4.96
CA ALA A 300 -13.62 4.20 3.57
C ALA A 300 -13.77 2.71 3.24
N HIS A 301 -14.43 2.42 2.14
CA HIS A 301 -14.49 1.06 1.59
C HIS A 301 -13.15 0.58 1.00
N PHE A 302 -12.03 1.21 1.35
CA PHE A 302 -10.72 1.00 0.73
C PHE A 302 -9.77 0.29 1.68
N ALA A 303 -8.89 -0.54 1.12
CA ALA A 303 -7.85 -1.22 1.86
C ALA A 303 -6.80 -0.19 2.32
N THR A 304 -6.85 0.15 3.59
CA THR A 304 -5.81 0.96 4.23
C THR A 304 -4.91 0.02 5.03
N TYR A 305 -3.62 0.22 5.00
CA TYR A 305 -2.75 -0.49 5.93
C TYR A 305 -2.96 0.02 7.37
N PRO A 306 -2.84 -0.86 8.38
CA PRO A 306 -2.96 -0.46 9.77
C PRO A 306 -1.77 0.40 10.22
N MET A 307 -2.00 1.29 11.19
CA MET A 307 -0.95 2.17 11.74
C MET A 307 0.21 1.39 12.32
N GLU A 308 -0.08 0.31 13.01
CA GLU A 308 0.90 -0.58 13.65
C GLU A 308 1.87 -1.21 12.65
N LEU A 309 1.47 -1.30 11.39
CA LEU A 309 2.32 -1.82 10.32
C LEU A 309 3.42 -0.81 9.93
N ILE A 310 3.07 0.47 9.84
CA ILE A 310 3.97 1.49 9.32
C ILE A 310 4.70 2.28 10.42
N GLU A 311 4.24 2.18 11.66
CA GLU A 311 4.89 2.83 12.80
C GLU A 311 6.38 2.47 12.91
N PRO A 312 6.80 1.20 12.80
CA PRO A 312 8.21 0.85 12.78
C PRO A 312 8.98 1.50 11.62
N CYS A 313 8.33 1.67 10.46
CA CYS A 313 8.96 2.32 9.30
C CYS A 313 9.22 3.81 9.57
N VAL A 314 8.25 4.50 10.20
CA VAL A 314 8.40 5.91 10.60
C VAL A 314 9.52 6.08 11.63
N LEU A 315 9.51 5.24 12.67
CA LEU A 315 10.50 5.31 13.76
C LEU A 315 11.91 4.97 13.29
N ALA A 316 12.06 3.96 12.43
CA ALA A 316 13.36 3.56 11.91
C ALA A 316 13.89 4.53 10.84
N GLY A 317 13.00 5.07 9.99
CA GLY A 317 13.37 5.86 8.83
C GLY A 317 13.51 7.36 9.08
N SER A 318 13.14 7.88 10.27
CA SER A 318 13.13 9.32 10.53
C SER A 318 13.36 9.68 12.00
N LYS A 319 13.73 10.95 12.27
CA LYS A 319 13.81 11.56 13.60
C LYS A 319 12.60 12.48 13.84
N PRO A 320 12.29 12.83 15.10
CA PRO A 320 11.35 13.92 15.38
C PRO A 320 11.73 15.21 14.61
N GLY A 321 10.72 15.84 13.99
CA GLY A 321 10.91 17.02 13.15
C GLY A 321 11.20 16.75 11.68
N ASP A 322 11.61 15.53 11.31
CA ASP A 322 11.80 15.13 9.91
C ASP A 322 10.47 15.03 9.15
N ILE A 323 10.54 15.12 7.82
CA ILE A 323 9.37 15.00 6.93
C ILE A 323 9.27 13.56 6.43
N VAL A 324 8.08 12.97 6.60
CA VAL A 324 7.67 11.68 6.05
C VAL A 324 6.79 11.92 4.82
N LEU A 325 7.13 11.30 3.69
CA LEU A 325 6.40 11.41 2.43
C LEU A 325 5.52 10.19 2.21
N ASP A 326 4.31 10.42 1.66
CA ASP A 326 3.49 9.40 1.05
C ASP A 326 2.89 9.91 -0.27
N PRO A 327 3.40 9.46 -1.44
CA PRO A 327 2.89 9.88 -2.74
C PRO A 327 1.53 9.27 -3.13
N PHE A 328 0.98 8.39 -2.28
CA PHE A 328 -0.33 7.76 -2.42
C PHE A 328 -1.07 7.80 -1.09
N MET A 329 -1.28 9.01 -0.56
CA MET A 329 -1.69 9.27 0.83
C MET A 329 -3.00 8.57 1.23
N GLY A 330 -3.91 8.37 0.28
CA GLY A 330 -5.19 7.70 0.53
C GLY A 330 -5.96 8.37 1.68
N SER A 331 -6.30 7.61 2.70
CA SER A 331 -7.03 8.10 3.86
C SER A 331 -6.17 8.83 4.92
N GLY A 332 -4.87 9.02 4.70
CA GLY A 332 -4.00 9.79 5.60
C GLY A 332 -3.34 9.00 6.73
N THR A 333 -3.22 7.67 6.62
CA THR A 333 -2.60 6.84 7.68
C THR A 333 -1.16 7.25 7.95
N THR A 334 -0.37 7.44 6.90
CA THR A 334 1.05 7.85 7.02
C THR A 334 1.19 9.20 7.71
N ALA A 335 0.36 10.17 7.33
CA ALA A 335 0.36 11.50 7.95
C ALA A 335 -0.02 11.43 9.43
N GLN A 336 -1.02 10.61 9.78
CA GLN A 336 -1.44 10.40 11.18
C GLN A 336 -0.32 9.82 12.01
N VAL A 337 0.37 8.76 11.55
CA VAL A 337 1.48 8.13 12.28
C VAL A 337 2.67 9.07 12.37
N ALA A 338 3.03 9.78 11.30
CA ALA A 338 4.10 10.77 11.32
C ALA A 338 3.86 11.85 12.39
N LYS A 339 2.66 12.45 12.40
CA LYS A 339 2.29 13.48 13.37
C LYS A 339 2.33 12.99 14.82
N ARG A 340 1.89 11.76 15.10
CA ARG A 340 1.92 11.17 16.45
C ARG A 340 3.30 11.00 17.03
N HIS A 341 4.28 10.83 16.15
CA HIS A 341 5.68 10.68 16.55
C HIS A 341 6.49 11.96 16.36
N ASP A 342 5.84 13.13 16.35
CA ASP A 342 6.50 14.44 16.19
C ASP A 342 7.25 14.58 14.85
N ARG A 343 6.83 13.85 13.81
CA ARG A 343 7.30 14.04 12.45
C ARG A 343 6.33 14.92 11.69
N LYS A 344 6.84 15.58 10.67
CA LYS A 344 6.06 16.30 9.68
C LYS A 344 5.70 15.36 8.55
N TYR A 345 4.71 15.73 7.75
CA TYR A 345 4.31 14.92 6.61
C TYR A 345 4.14 15.74 5.34
N LEU A 346 4.34 15.08 4.20
CA LEU A 346 3.91 15.53 2.88
C LEU A 346 3.18 14.39 2.19
N GLY A 347 2.11 14.71 1.48
CA GLY A 347 1.32 13.71 0.79
C GLY A 347 0.82 14.18 -0.57
N CYS A 348 0.65 13.23 -1.48
CA CYS A 348 -0.11 13.42 -2.71
C CYS A 348 -1.32 12.49 -2.70
N GLU A 349 -2.46 12.98 -3.22
CA GLU A 349 -3.68 12.19 -3.37
C GLU A 349 -4.39 12.59 -4.68
N LEU A 350 -4.75 11.59 -5.47
CA LEU A 350 -5.43 11.85 -6.74
C LEU A 350 -6.91 12.19 -6.55
N ASN A 351 -7.56 11.56 -5.56
CA ASN A 351 -8.99 11.72 -5.30
C ASN A 351 -9.27 12.81 -4.25
N PRO A 352 -9.79 13.99 -4.65
CA PRO A 352 -10.06 15.08 -3.73
C PRO A 352 -11.16 14.76 -2.69
N ASN A 353 -11.97 13.73 -2.92
CA ASN A 353 -13.02 13.32 -1.98
C ASN A 353 -12.45 12.75 -0.67
N TYR A 354 -11.15 12.42 -0.62
CA TYR A 354 -10.51 11.96 0.62
C TYR A 354 -10.11 13.09 1.58
N GLY A 355 -10.22 14.35 1.17
CA GLY A 355 -9.77 15.49 1.98
C GLY A 355 -10.37 15.54 3.38
N SER A 356 -11.71 15.44 3.51
CA SER A 356 -12.39 15.45 4.81
C SER A 356 -11.99 14.25 5.68
N LEU A 357 -11.84 13.08 5.07
CA LEU A 357 -11.42 11.86 5.73
C LEU A 357 -9.99 11.95 6.28
N GLN A 358 -9.09 12.54 5.47
CA GLN A 358 -7.70 12.80 5.87
C GLN A 358 -7.62 13.75 7.05
N GLU A 359 -8.38 14.86 7.01
CA GLU A 359 -8.41 15.83 8.09
C GLU A 359 -8.91 15.21 9.41
N GLU A 360 -10.01 14.46 9.36
CA GLU A 360 -10.57 13.78 10.52
C GLU A 360 -9.54 12.80 11.11
N ARG A 361 -8.92 11.99 10.26
CA ARG A 361 -7.95 10.99 10.69
C ARG A 361 -6.70 11.60 11.29
N ILE A 362 -6.13 12.64 10.67
CA ILE A 362 -4.92 13.32 11.15
C ILE A 362 -5.17 14.07 12.46
N LYS A 363 -6.41 14.55 12.69
CA LYS A 363 -6.82 15.18 13.95
C LYS A 363 -7.10 14.18 15.06
N SER A 364 -7.44 12.93 14.71
CA SER A 364 -7.78 11.90 15.71
C SER A 364 -6.57 11.51 16.54
N GLU A 365 -6.72 11.59 17.86
CA GLU A 365 -5.72 11.11 18.83
C GLU A 365 -5.83 9.60 19.07
N ASN A 366 -6.87 8.96 18.55
CA ASN A 366 -7.14 7.55 18.80
C ASN A 366 -6.27 6.67 17.87
N TRP A 367 -5.57 5.73 18.47
CA TRP A 367 -4.95 4.58 17.83
C TRP A 367 -6.05 3.60 17.39
N GLY A 368 -6.83 3.91 16.37
CA GLY A 368 -7.97 3.11 15.94
C GLY A 368 -8.67 2.49 17.13
N ASP A 369 -9.88 2.91 17.47
CA ASP A 369 -10.62 2.28 18.56
C ASP A 369 -10.48 0.78 18.46
N PRO A 370 -10.19 0.07 19.56
CA PRO A 370 -10.28 -1.37 19.55
C PRO A 370 -11.65 -1.70 18.97
N VAL A 371 -11.68 -2.50 17.93
CA VAL A 371 -12.93 -2.94 17.31
C VAL A 371 -13.77 -3.50 18.45
N ASN A 372 -14.87 -2.83 18.79
CA ASN A 372 -15.77 -3.35 19.80
C ASN A 372 -16.32 -4.68 19.28
N PRO A 373 -16.02 -5.83 19.94
CA PRO A 373 -16.47 -7.13 19.47
C PRO A 373 -18.01 -7.24 19.44
N GLU A 374 -18.72 -6.31 20.09
CA GLU A 374 -20.18 -6.23 20.09
C GLU A 374 -20.77 -5.44 18.92
N ASP A 375 -19.91 -4.87 18.04
CA ASP A 375 -20.39 -4.14 16.86
C ASP A 375 -21.14 -5.13 15.92
N PRO A 376 -22.37 -4.78 15.46
CA PRO A 376 -23.23 -5.70 14.67
C PRO A 376 -22.58 -6.23 13.39
N ILE A 377 -21.51 -5.58 12.89
CA ILE A 377 -20.75 -6.00 11.71
C ILE A 377 -19.94 -7.30 11.94
N PHE A 378 -19.74 -7.70 13.20
CA PHE A 378 -19.01 -8.94 13.57
C PHE A 378 -19.90 -10.08 13.99
N LYS A 379 -21.22 -9.89 14.08
CA LYS A 379 -22.17 -10.98 14.27
C LYS A 379 -22.45 -11.63 12.92
N PHE A 380 -21.66 -12.63 12.59
CA PHE A 380 -21.96 -13.58 11.51
C PHE A 380 -22.99 -14.59 12.07
N GLU A 381 -24.26 -14.43 11.72
CA GLU A 381 -25.26 -15.52 11.73
C GLU A 381 -25.17 -16.34 10.44
#